data_e31922b54b630f1bbc3115418aec6cc7
#
_entry.id   e31922b54b630f1bbc3115418aec6cc7
#
_cell.length_a   1.000
_cell.length_b   1.000
_cell.length_c   1.000
_cell.angle_alpha   90.00
_cell.angle_beta   90.00
_cell.angle_gamma   90.00
#
_symmetry.space_group_name_H-M   'P 1'
#
loop_
_entity.id
_entity.type
_entity.pdbx_description
1 polymer ?
#
loop_
_entity_poly.entity_id
_entity_poly.type
_entity_poly.pdbx_seq_one_letter_code
_entity_poly.pdbx_strand_id
1 'polypeptide(L)'
;MTDWPVYATVTGPIVVVGFGSIGKGTLPLIERHLKYDKSRITVLDPKDEGRKALCDKHGVRFIQKGLTKDNYRELLTPLLTQGGGQGFCVNLSVDTGSVDIMELCNELGALYIDTVNEPWLGFYFDNSKGAAARSNYALRETTLAAKKARKPGSTTAVSCCGANPGMVSFFAKQALVNLAADLKLNVPEPKTKAEWADLMRQAGVKGIHIAERDTQRSKTPKPPEVFVNTWSVEGFLSEGMQPAELGWGTHEKWMPSNAHSHETGCGAAIYLMQPGANTRVRTWCPTRGAQYGFLVTHNESISISDYFTAYDASGKATYRPTCHYAYHPADDAVLSLHELFGRAGKMQEKHHILDENEIVDGIDELGVLLYGHGKNAYWFGSQLSIEETRDLAPYQNATGLQVTSAVLGGMVWALEHPKEGIVEADEMDFHRLLEIQLPYLGPVKGYYTDWTPLSGRPGLFPEDIDTTDPWQFKNVLVA
;
A
#
# COMPACT_ATOMS: atom_id res chain seq x y z
N MET A 1 -20.00 6.10 25.27
CA MET A 1 -19.92 5.90 23.81
C MET A 1 -19.14 7.07 23.25
N THR A 2 -18.04 6.81 22.58
CA THR A 2 -17.27 7.87 21.91
C THR A 2 -18.14 8.44 20.79
N ASP A 3 -18.36 9.75 20.79
CA ASP A 3 -19.13 10.40 19.74
C ASP A 3 -18.19 10.56 18.50
N TRP A 4 -18.29 9.63 17.57
CA TRP A 4 -17.45 9.60 16.38
C TRP A 4 -17.96 10.61 15.34
N PRO A 5 -17.09 11.37 14.69
CA PRO A 5 -17.48 12.32 13.66
C PRO A 5 -18.07 11.63 12.43
N VAL A 6 -19.11 12.19 11.86
CA VAL A 6 -19.61 11.86 10.52
C VAL A 6 -18.95 12.79 9.52
N TYR A 7 -18.08 12.25 8.66
CA TYR A 7 -17.27 13.06 7.75
C TYR A 7 -18.01 13.46 6.47
N ALA A 8 -18.82 12.55 5.92
CA ALA A 8 -19.47 12.79 4.63
C ALA A 8 -20.83 12.11 4.51
N THR A 9 -21.61 12.52 3.48
CA THR A 9 -22.89 11.90 3.12
C THR A 9 -22.77 11.24 1.74
N VAL A 10 -23.13 9.96 1.65
CA VAL A 10 -23.23 9.22 0.38
C VAL A 10 -24.67 9.26 -0.07
N THR A 11 -24.92 9.85 -1.24
CA THR A 11 -26.27 10.01 -1.79
C THR A 11 -26.70 8.88 -2.73
N GLY A 12 -25.73 8.12 -3.25
CA GLY A 12 -25.92 7.00 -4.16
C GLY A 12 -25.71 5.64 -3.50
N PRO A 13 -25.76 4.55 -4.28
CA PRO A 13 -25.43 3.22 -3.78
C PRO A 13 -23.94 3.07 -3.51
N ILE A 14 -23.60 2.23 -2.52
CA ILE A 14 -22.23 1.78 -2.24
C ILE A 14 -22.13 0.31 -2.66
N VAL A 15 -21.18 0.00 -3.54
CA VAL A 15 -20.90 -1.38 -3.97
C VAL A 15 -19.52 -1.76 -3.50
N VAL A 16 -19.46 -2.69 -2.54
CA VAL A 16 -18.19 -3.25 -2.02
C VAL A 16 -17.90 -4.53 -2.79
N VAL A 17 -16.78 -4.54 -3.49
CA VAL A 17 -16.27 -5.68 -4.25
C VAL A 17 -15.15 -6.33 -3.45
N GLY A 18 -15.33 -7.60 -3.07
CA GLY A 18 -14.44 -8.29 -2.13
C GLY A 18 -14.82 -8.04 -0.66
N PHE A 19 -15.14 -9.12 0.05
CA PHE A 19 -15.53 -9.08 1.47
C PHE A 19 -14.68 -10.04 2.30
N GLY A 20 -13.38 -10.05 2.01
CA GLY A 20 -12.34 -10.68 2.81
C GLY A 20 -12.06 -9.92 4.11
N SER A 21 -10.84 -10.01 4.65
CA SER A 21 -10.46 -9.31 5.89
C SER A 21 -10.67 -7.79 5.79
N ILE A 22 -10.24 -7.17 4.69
CA ILE A 22 -10.37 -5.72 4.50
C ILE A 22 -11.82 -5.29 4.29
N GLY A 23 -12.60 -6.02 3.47
CA GLY A 23 -14.01 -5.69 3.24
C GLY A 23 -14.84 -5.77 4.52
N LYS A 24 -14.64 -6.82 5.32
CA LYS A 24 -15.29 -6.98 6.64
C LYS A 24 -14.94 -5.83 7.59
N GLY A 25 -13.66 -5.45 7.66
CA GLY A 25 -13.18 -4.37 8.52
C GLY A 25 -13.60 -2.97 8.06
N THR A 26 -13.80 -2.77 6.74
CA THR A 26 -14.22 -1.46 6.19
C THR A 26 -15.68 -1.13 6.50
N LEU A 27 -16.56 -2.14 6.52
CA LEU A 27 -18.00 -1.91 6.73
C LEU A 27 -18.33 -1.18 8.04
N PRO A 28 -17.79 -1.55 9.22
CA PRO A 28 -18.02 -0.82 10.47
C PRO A 28 -17.53 0.63 10.44
N LEU A 29 -16.46 0.93 9.69
CA LEU A 29 -15.95 2.30 9.55
C LEU A 29 -16.88 3.13 8.67
N ILE A 30 -17.41 2.56 7.58
CA ILE A 30 -18.46 3.19 6.75
C ILE A 30 -19.68 3.52 7.62
N GLU A 31 -20.16 2.55 8.41
CA GLU A 31 -21.31 2.72 9.29
C GLU A 31 -21.12 3.81 10.35
N ARG A 32 -19.90 3.98 10.83
CA ARG A 32 -19.55 4.93 11.87
C ARG A 32 -19.39 6.37 11.37
N HIS A 33 -18.83 6.53 10.18
CA HIS A 33 -18.33 7.82 9.71
C HIS A 33 -19.02 8.41 8.49
N LEU A 34 -19.88 7.63 7.82
CA LEU A 34 -20.62 8.12 6.67
C LEU A 34 -22.12 8.12 6.97
N LYS A 35 -22.80 9.16 6.50
CA LYS A 35 -24.27 9.17 6.45
C LYS A 35 -24.73 8.58 5.13
N TYR A 36 -25.50 7.51 5.17
CA TYR A 36 -25.94 6.76 4.00
C TYR A 36 -27.23 5.98 4.27
N ASP A 37 -27.83 5.42 3.21
CA ASP A 37 -28.97 4.49 3.31
C ASP A 37 -28.45 3.04 3.29
N LYS A 38 -28.60 2.32 4.40
CA LYS A 38 -28.15 0.92 4.53
C LYS A 38 -28.69 -0.01 3.46
N SER A 39 -29.93 0.19 3.03
CA SER A 39 -30.56 -0.63 1.98
C SER A 39 -29.87 -0.50 0.62
N ARG A 40 -28.98 0.48 0.47
CA ARG A 40 -28.25 0.78 -0.77
C ARG A 40 -26.80 0.30 -0.77
N ILE A 41 -26.37 -0.40 0.29
CA ILE A 41 -25.07 -1.09 0.28
C ILE A 41 -25.26 -2.50 -0.28
N THR A 42 -24.44 -2.84 -1.26
CA THR A 42 -24.34 -4.19 -1.81
C THR A 42 -22.89 -4.67 -1.74
N VAL A 43 -22.72 -5.86 -1.19
CA VAL A 43 -21.44 -6.58 -1.13
C VAL A 43 -21.43 -7.67 -2.21
N LEU A 44 -20.37 -7.72 -3.00
CA LEU A 44 -20.08 -8.75 -4.00
C LEU A 44 -18.86 -9.56 -3.54
N ASP A 45 -19.00 -10.88 -3.38
CA ASP A 45 -17.87 -11.77 -3.10
C ASP A 45 -18.15 -13.16 -3.67
N PRO A 46 -17.18 -13.86 -4.29
CA PRO A 46 -17.39 -15.20 -4.82
C PRO A 46 -17.61 -16.28 -3.75
N LYS A 47 -17.11 -16.05 -2.52
CA LYS A 47 -17.17 -16.99 -1.40
C LYS A 47 -18.19 -16.51 -0.37
N ASP A 48 -18.95 -17.41 0.23
CA ASP A 48 -19.78 -17.07 1.39
C ASP A 48 -18.96 -17.11 2.70
N GLU A 49 -18.50 -18.26 3.12
CA GLU A 49 -17.64 -18.45 4.31
C GLU A 49 -18.08 -17.56 5.51
N GLY A 50 -19.41 -17.45 5.74
CA GLY A 50 -20.01 -16.62 6.78
C GLY A 50 -20.18 -15.12 6.43
N ARG A 51 -19.78 -14.70 5.22
CA ARG A 51 -19.90 -13.31 4.76
C ARG A 51 -21.35 -12.88 4.65
N LYS A 52 -22.22 -13.78 4.12
CA LYS A 52 -23.66 -13.51 4.04
C LYS A 52 -24.26 -13.26 5.42
N ALA A 53 -23.96 -14.11 6.42
CA ALA A 53 -24.47 -13.95 7.77
C ALA A 53 -24.00 -12.62 8.41
N LEU A 54 -22.76 -12.19 8.12
CA LEU A 54 -22.25 -10.91 8.57
C LEU A 54 -22.98 -9.73 7.87
N CYS A 55 -23.19 -9.80 6.56
CA CYS A 55 -23.97 -8.80 5.83
C CYS A 55 -25.41 -8.70 6.36
N ASP A 56 -26.06 -9.85 6.61
CA ASP A 56 -27.42 -9.89 7.18
C ASP A 56 -27.46 -9.21 8.57
N LYS A 57 -26.46 -9.45 9.42
CA LYS A 57 -26.31 -8.80 10.73
C LYS A 57 -26.22 -7.27 10.63
N HIS A 58 -25.55 -6.77 9.61
CA HIS A 58 -25.39 -5.33 9.34
C HIS A 58 -26.54 -4.74 8.51
N GLY A 59 -27.45 -5.59 8.00
CA GLY A 59 -28.58 -5.15 7.16
C GLY A 59 -28.17 -4.66 5.78
N VAL A 60 -27.08 -5.20 5.24
CA VAL A 60 -26.58 -4.91 3.89
C VAL A 60 -26.82 -6.11 2.95
N ARG A 61 -27.00 -5.85 1.66
CA ARG A 61 -27.25 -6.89 0.67
C ARG A 61 -25.97 -7.63 0.34
N PHE A 62 -26.00 -8.99 0.32
CA PHE A 62 -24.92 -9.84 -0.15
C PHE A 62 -25.28 -10.52 -1.46
N ILE A 63 -24.36 -10.50 -2.42
CA ILE A 63 -24.46 -11.23 -3.69
C ILE A 63 -23.24 -12.14 -3.80
N GLN A 64 -23.43 -13.44 -3.73
CA GLN A 64 -22.37 -14.42 -3.90
C GLN A 64 -22.01 -14.55 -5.37
N LYS A 65 -21.15 -13.66 -5.86
CA LYS A 65 -20.65 -13.68 -7.23
C LYS A 65 -19.30 -12.96 -7.35
N GLY A 66 -18.35 -13.57 -8.04
CA GLY A 66 -17.06 -12.95 -8.39
C GLY A 66 -17.18 -12.09 -9.65
N LEU A 67 -16.39 -11.01 -9.70
CA LEU A 67 -16.22 -10.24 -10.92
C LEU A 67 -15.19 -10.91 -11.82
N THR A 68 -15.47 -10.87 -13.12
CA THR A 68 -14.57 -11.29 -14.19
C THR A 68 -14.58 -10.25 -15.29
N LYS A 69 -13.61 -10.32 -16.18
CA LYS A 69 -13.55 -9.43 -17.35
C LYS A 69 -14.81 -9.47 -18.21
N ASP A 70 -15.50 -10.61 -18.22
CA ASP A 70 -16.69 -10.81 -19.06
C ASP A 70 -17.99 -10.34 -18.40
N ASN A 71 -18.05 -10.27 -17.05
CA ASN A 71 -19.31 -10.01 -16.33
C ASN A 71 -19.34 -8.69 -15.53
N TYR A 72 -18.21 -8.00 -15.35
CA TYR A 72 -18.16 -6.84 -14.44
C TYR A 72 -19.12 -5.72 -14.81
N ARG A 73 -19.28 -5.44 -16.11
CA ARG A 73 -20.20 -4.39 -16.60
C ARG A 73 -21.66 -4.76 -16.31
N GLU A 74 -22.06 -6.00 -16.62
CA GLU A 74 -23.41 -6.50 -16.38
C GLU A 74 -23.79 -6.44 -14.91
N LEU A 75 -22.84 -6.80 -14.02
CA LEU A 75 -23.08 -6.85 -12.58
C LEU A 75 -23.02 -5.46 -11.93
N LEU A 76 -22.01 -4.65 -12.23
CA LEU A 76 -21.79 -3.38 -11.54
C LEU A 76 -22.73 -2.26 -12.01
N THR A 77 -23.08 -2.22 -13.31
CA THR A 77 -23.91 -1.11 -13.85
C THR A 77 -25.23 -0.94 -13.09
N PRO A 78 -26.09 -1.97 -12.93
CA PRO A 78 -27.34 -1.80 -12.21
C PRO A 78 -27.15 -1.49 -10.73
N LEU A 79 -26.09 -2.00 -10.10
CA LEU A 79 -25.82 -1.78 -8.68
C LEU A 79 -25.34 -0.36 -8.40
N LEU A 80 -24.48 0.21 -9.25
CA LEU A 80 -23.91 1.56 -9.08
C LEU A 80 -24.88 2.67 -9.49
N THR A 81 -25.95 2.36 -10.26
CA THR A 81 -26.95 3.34 -10.71
C THR A 81 -28.29 3.21 -9.99
N GLN A 82 -28.46 2.21 -9.12
CA GLN A 82 -29.70 1.91 -8.41
C GLN A 82 -30.17 3.10 -7.56
N GLY A 83 -31.42 3.52 -7.76
CA GLY A 83 -32.10 4.50 -6.90
C GLY A 83 -31.58 5.95 -7.01
N GLY A 84 -30.77 6.28 -8.02
CA GLY A 84 -30.21 7.61 -8.25
C GLY A 84 -29.13 8.03 -7.25
N GLY A 85 -28.61 9.26 -7.38
CA GLY A 85 -27.45 9.73 -6.64
C GLY A 85 -26.11 9.23 -7.22
N GLN A 86 -25.00 9.71 -6.71
CA GLN A 86 -23.67 9.31 -7.15
C GLN A 86 -23.27 7.97 -6.51
N GLY A 87 -23.14 6.90 -7.30
CA GLY A 87 -22.67 5.60 -6.81
C GLY A 87 -21.23 5.64 -6.36
N PHE A 88 -20.85 4.70 -5.50
CA PHE A 88 -19.48 4.52 -5.04
C PHE A 88 -19.09 3.04 -5.16
N CYS A 89 -18.08 2.71 -5.96
CA CYS A 89 -17.45 1.41 -6.03
C CYS A 89 -16.24 1.35 -5.10
N VAL A 90 -16.26 0.44 -4.13
CA VAL A 90 -15.17 0.18 -3.19
C VAL A 90 -14.60 -1.18 -3.52
N ASN A 91 -13.50 -1.21 -4.30
CA ASN A 91 -12.89 -2.44 -4.79
C ASN A 91 -11.78 -2.91 -3.84
N LEU A 92 -12.05 -3.97 -3.09
CA LEU A 92 -11.17 -4.59 -2.09
C LEU A 92 -10.88 -6.05 -2.42
N SER A 93 -11.03 -6.42 -3.70
CA SER A 93 -10.83 -7.78 -4.18
C SER A 93 -9.53 -7.92 -4.95
N VAL A 94 -8.98 -9.12 -4.97
CA VAL A 94 -7.86 -9.52 -5.84
C VAL A 94 -8.38 -9.95 -7.22
N ASP A 95 -7.52 -9.94 -8.23
CA ASP A 95 -7.80 -10.42 -9.58
C ASP A 95 -8.98 -9.71 -10.30
N THR A 96 -9.25 -8.45 -9.93
CA THR A 96 -10.30 -7.63 -10.55
C THR A 96 -9.71 -6.40 -11.21
N GLY A 97 -9.71 -6.34 -12.54
CA GLY A 97 -9.04 -5.29 -13.30
C GLY A 97 -9.45 -3.88 -12.91
N SER A 98 -8.62 -3.23 -12.09
CA SER A 98 -8.87 -1.91 -11.50
C SER A 98 -9.18 -0.85 -12.55
N VAL A 99 -8.36 -0.76 -13.61
CA VAL A 99 -8.53 0.26 -14.67
C VAL A 99 -9.85 0.11 -15.40
N ASP A 100 -10.25 -1.12 -15.76
CA ASP A 100 -11.52 -1.38 -16.43
C ASP A 100 -12.71 -0.98 -15.56
N ILE A 101 -12.64 -1.23 -14.25
CA ILE A 101 -13.70 -0.84 -13.29
C ILE A 101 -13.70 0.68 -13.07
N MET A 102 -12.55 1.33 -12.98
CA MET A 102 -12.43 2.79 -12.92
C MET A 102 -13.08 3.46 -14.14
N GLU A 103 -12.85 2.89 -15.36
CA GLU A 103 -13.45 3.43 -16.58
C GLU A 103 -14.97 3.23 -16.58
N LEU A 104 -15.47 2.09 -16.15
CA LEU A 104 -16.92 1.88 -15.97
C LEU A 104 -17.51 2.86 -14.96
N CYS A 105 -16.86 3.08 -13.82
CA CYS A 105 -17.31 4.05 -12.82
C CYS A 105 -17.39 5.46 -13.41
N ASN A 106 -16.38 5.87 -14.18
CA ASN A 106 -16.40 7.15 -14.87
C ASN A 106 -17.54 7.28 -15.87
N GLU A 107 -17.82 6.25 -16.67
CA GLU A 107 -18.97 6.20 -17.61
C GLU A 107 -20.30 6.36 -16.88
N LEU A 108 -20.43 5.78 -15.69
CA LEU A 108 -21.65 5.80 -14.88
C LEU A 108 -21.77 7.03 -13.97
N GLY A 109 -20.74 7.88 -13.91
CA GLY A 109 -20.69 9.00 -12.98
C GLY A 109 -20.47 8.58 -11.51
N ALA A 110 -20.01 7.35 -11.27
CA ALA A 110 -19.73 6.81 -9.94
C ALA A 110 -18.30 7.13 -9.48
N LEU A 111 -18.10 7.23 -8.16
CA LEU A 111 -16.78 7.29 -7.53
C LEU A 111 -16.18 5.90 -7.43
N TYR A 112 -14.86 5.83 -7.31
CA TYR A 112 -14.12 4.58 -7.16
C TYR A 112 -12.99 4.72 -6.15
N ILE A 113 -12.69 3.62 -5.45
CA ILE A 113 -11.48 3.45 -4.64
C ILE A 113 -11.04 1.99 -4.67
N ASP A 114 -9.73 1.75 -4.70
CA ASP A 114 -9.10 0.47 -4.40
C ASP A 114 -7.91 0.62 -3.44
N THR A 115 -7.40 -0.50 -2.93
CA THR A 115 -6.21 -0.56 -2.09
C THR A 115 -4.97 -0.98 -2.87
N VAL A 116 -5.15 -1.53 -4.06
CA VAL A 116 -4.10 -2.01 -4.96
C VAL A 116 -4.60 -1.97 -6.41
N ASN A 117 -3.71 -1.67 -7.34
CA ASN A 117 -4.02 -1.71 -8.77
C ASN A 117 -3.98 -3.16 -9.27
N GLU A 118 -5.13 -3.83 -9.23
CA GLU A 118 -5.25 -5.22 -9.63
C GLU A 118 -5.45 -5.39 -11.15
N PRO A 119 -4.80 -6.40 -11.73
CA PRO A 119 -5.14 -6.87 -13.07
C PRO A 119 -6.29 -7.89 -13.00
N TRP A 120 -6.80 -8.32 -14.16
CA TRP A 120 -7.65 -9.50 -14.22
C TRP A 120 -6.85 -10.79 -13.97
N LEU A 121 -7.54 -11.81 -13.43
CA LEU A 121 -6.98 -13.13 -13.12
C LEU A 121 -6.09 -13.68 -14.23
N GLY A 122 -4.94 -14.19 -13.86
CA GLY A 122 -3.95 -14.82 -14.73
C GLY A 122 -2.77 -13.91 -15.16
N PHE A 123 -2.83 -12.61 -14.90
CA PHE A 123 -1.78 -11.67 -15.33
C PHE A 123 -0.40 -11.99 -14.76
N TYR A 124 -0.31 -12.22 -13.46
CA TYR A 124 0.97 -12.39 -12.75
C TYR A 124 1.72 -13.67 -13.13
N PHE A 125 0.98 -14.70 -13.51
CA PHE A 125 1.52 -16.02 -13.84
C PHE A 125 1.52 -16.33 -15.35
N ASP A 126 1.30 -15.32 -16.19
CA ASP A 126 1.37 -15.44 -17.65
C ASP A 126 2.83 -15.56 -18.12
N ASN A 127 3.31 -16.79 -18.23
CA ASN A 127 4.69 -17.08 -18.65
C ASN A 127 4.99 -16.71 -20.12
N SER A 128 4.00 -16.32 -20.92
CA SER A 128 4.20 -15.78 -22.27
C SER A 128 4.77 -14.35 -22.25
N LYS A 129 4.68 -13.67 -21.12
CA LYS A 129 5.18 -12.29 -20.91
C LYS A 129 6.48 -12.28 -20.14
N GLY A 130 7.37 -11.37 -20.51
CA GLY A 130 8.60 -11.09 -19.74
C GLY A 130 8.31 -10.49 -18.36
N ALA A 131 9.30 -10.50 -17.46
CA ALA A 131 9.19 -10.00 -16.10
C ALA A 131 8.72 -8.54 -16.05
N ALA A 132 9.28 -7.65 -16.88
CA ALA A 132 8.88 -6.24 -16.95
C ALA A 132 7.40 -6.03 -17.24
N ALA A 133 6.79 -6.90 -18.05
CA ALA A 133 5.38 -6.79 -18.45
C ALA A 133 4.40 -7.37 -17.41
N ARG A 134 4.90 -8.04 -16.37
CA ARG A 134 4.14 -8.64 -15.27
C ARG A 134 4.45 -7.96 -13.93
N SER A 135 4.87 -6.72 -13.95
CA SER A 135 5.35 -5.96 -12.80
C SER A 135 4.31 -4.96 -12.30
N ASN A 136 4.45 -4.47 -11.08
CA ASN A 136 3.65 -3.36 -10.56
C ASN A 136 3.89 -2.08 -11.36
N TYR A 137 5.12 -1.86 -11.82
CA TYR A 137 5.41 -0.76 -12.73
C TYR A 137 4.52 -0.79 -13.98
N ALA A 138 4.42 -1.95 -14.65
CA ALA A 138 3.57 -2.08 -15.84
C ALA A 138 2.09 -1.81 -15.53
N LEU A 139 1.58 -2.28 -14.40
CA LEU A 139 0.22 -2.01 -13.94
C LEU A 139 0.01 -0.51 -13.67
N ARG A 140 0.93 0.12 -12.96
CA ARG A 140 0.87 1.56 -12.71
C ARG A 140 0.88 2.38 -14.01
N GLU A 141 1.69 2.01 -15.00
CA GLU A 141 1.74 2.69 -16.30
C GLU A 141 0.40 2.59 -17.05
N THR A 142 -0.36 1.48 -16.89
CA THR A 142 -1.74 1.41 -17.45
C THR A 142 -2.67 2.40 -16.76
N THR A 143 -2.57 2.56 -15.45
CA THR A 143 -3.34 3.55 -14.69
C THR A 143 -2.97 4.98 -15.08
N LEU A 144 -1.67 5.29 -15.22
CA LEU A 144 -1.21 6.61 -15.68
C LEU A 144 -1.67 6.92 -17.11
N ALA A 145 -1.68 5.93 -18.00
CA ALA A 145 -2.21 6.08 -19.35
C ALA A 145 -3.71 6.39 -19.33
N ALA A 146 -4.50 5.65 -18.54
CA ALA A 146 -5.92 5.91 -18.34
C ALA A 146 -6.16 7.32 -17.75
N LYS A 147 -5.38 7.70 -16.73
CA LYS A 147 -5.41 9.05 -16.14
C LYS A 147 -5.21 10.14 -17.18
N LYS A 148 -4.17 10.00 -18.01
CA LYS A 148 -3.85 10.96 -19.09
C LYS A 148 -4.96 11.06 -20.15
N ALA A 149 -5.68 9.98 -20.41
CA ALA A 149 -6.76 9.93 -21.39
C ALA A 149 -8.06 10.57 -20.88
N ARG A 150 -8.22 10.75 -19.56
CA ARG A 150 -9.43 11.31 -18.97
C ARG A 150 -9.57 12.81 -19.24
N LYS A 151 -10.83 13.23 -19.40
CA LYS A 151 -11.17 14.66 -19.56
C LYS A 151 -11.18 15.35 -18.20
N PRO A 152 -10.86 16.64 -18.14
CA PRO A 152 -11.06 17.45 -16.94
C PRO A 152 -12.51 17.33 -16.41
N GLY A 153 -12.68 17.18 -15.10
CA GLY A 153 -13.98 16.99 -14.47
C GLY A 153 -14.56 15.58 -14.55
N SER A 154 -13.76 14.59 -15.00
CA SER A 154 -14.10 13.16 -14.86
C SER A 154 -14.29 12.79 -13.40
N THR A 155 -15.10 11.77 -13.12
CA THR A 155 -15.34 11.30 -11.74
C THR A 155 -14.06 10.84 -11.06
N THR A 156 -13.98 11.10 -9.75
CA THR A 156 -12.83 10.71 -8.96
C THR A 156 -12.73 9.20 -8.82
N ALA A 157 -11.56 8.69 -9.13
CA ALA A 157 -11.13 7.32 -8.87
C ALA A 157 -9.81 7.36 -8.08
N VAL A 158 -9.88 6.98 -6.81
CA VAL A 158 -8.71 6.91 -5.93
C VAL A 158 -8.04 5.55 -6.13
N SER A 159 -6.83 5.56 -6.65
CA SER A 159 -6.06 4.35 -6.93
C SER A 159 -5.04 4.10 -5.82
N CYS A 160 -4.97 2.86 -5.35
CA CYS A 160 -3.96 2.40 -4.39
C CYS A 160 -4.00 3.19 -3.07
N CYS A 161 -5.13 3.19 -2.37
CA CYS A 161 -5.30 3.85 -1.07
C CYS A 161 -5.66 2.86 0.04
N GLY A 162 -4.64 2.12 0.48
CA GLY A 162 -4.61 1.27 1.66
C GLY A 162 -3.57 1.78 2.66
N ALA A 163 -2.96 0.89 3.42
CA ALA A 163 -1.86 1.26 4.31
C ALA A 163 -0.58 1.53 3.50
N ASN A 164 -0.18 0.56 2.70
CA ASN A 164 0.87 0.61 1.71
C ASN A 164 0.51 -0.33 0.52
N PRO A 165 0.21 0.26 -0.62
CA PRO A 165 0.19 1.70 -0.97
C PRO A 165 -0.93 2.48 -0.28
N GLY A 166 -0.71 3.78 -0.07
CA GLY A 166 -1.69 4.72 0.45
C GLY A 166 -1.18 5.56 1.62
N MET A 167 -1.46 5.16 2.86
CA MET A 167 -1.10 5.87 4.10
C MET A 167 0.38 6.26 4.18
N VAL A 168 1.28 5.41 3.72
CA VAL A 168 2.72 5.69 3.75
C VAL A 168 3.12 6.88 2.86
N SER A 169 2.36 7.22 1.82
CA SER A 169 2.54 8.46 1.05
C SER A 169 2.24 9.69 1.90
N PHE A 170 1.22 9.62 2.76
CA PHE A 170 0.90 10.69 3.72
C PHE A 170 1.96 10.79 4.80
N PHE A 171 2.45 9.64 5.29
CA PHE A 171 3.59 9.62 6.24
C PHE A 171 4.86 10.19 5.62
N ALA A 172 5.16 9.94 4.35
CA ALA A 172 6.32 10.48 3.67
C ALA A 172 6.28 12.01 3.62
N LYS A 173 5.12 12.60 3.32
CA LYS A 173 4.92 14.06 3.34
C LYS A 173 5.05 14.62 4.75
N GLN A 174 4.37 14.02 5.74
CA GLN A 174 4.44 14.48 7.13
C GLN A 174 5.86 14.34 7.70
N ALA A 175 6.54 13.23 7.43
CA ALA A 175 7.93 13.02 7.84
C ALA A 175 8.86 14.08 7.24
N LEU A 176 8.66 14.42 5.96
CA LEU A 176 9.47 15.44 5.30
C LEU A 176 9.22 16.84 5.88
N VAL A 177 7.97 17.19 6.20
CA VAL A 177 7.63 18.45 6.88
C VAL A 177 8.31 18.52 8.26
N ASN A 178 8.21 17.45 9.04
CA ASN A 178 8.86 17.36 10.36
C ASN A 178 10.39 17.50 10.23
N LEU A 179 11.00 16.77 9.29
CA LEU A 179 12.44 16.81 9.04
C LEU A 179 12.89 18.21 8.58
N ALA A 180 12.13 18.86 7.70
CA ALA A 180 12.44 20.22 7.22
C ALA A 180 12.44 21.23 8.39
N ALA A 181 11.48 21.13 9.29
CA ALA A 181 11.43 21.95 10.51
C ALA A 181 12.66 21.70 11.41
N ASP A 182 13.02 20.43 11.64
CA ASP A 182 14.16 20.04 12.46
C ASP A 182 15.53 20.39 11.84
N LEU A 183 15.60 20.46 10.51
CA LEU A 183 16.76 20.96 9.75
C LEU A 183 16.75 22.49 9.64
N LYS A 184 15.70 23.16 10.15
CA LYS A 184 15.52 24.64 10.08
C LYS A 184 15.48 25.17 8.64
N LEU A 185 14.90 24.41 7.73
CA LEU A 185 14.66 24.87 6.37
C LEU A 185 13.49 25.84 6.41
N ASN A 186 13.75 27.11 6.09
CA ASN A 186 12.73 28.17 6.07
C ASN A 186 12.01 28.18 4.72
N VAL A 187 11.29 27.08 4.41
CA VAL A 187 10.49 26.95 3.19
C VAL A 187 9.02 26.79 3.55
N PRO A 188 8.09 27.39 2.81
CA PRO A 188 6.67 27.13 3.00
C PRO A 188 6.34 25.67 2.71
N GLU A 189 5.24 25.18 3.25
CA GLU A 189 4.77 23.84 2.93
C GLU A 189 4.44 23.73 1.43
N PRO A 190 4.98 22.70 0.75
CA PRO A 190 4.78 22.52 -0.68
C PRO A 190 3.31 22.29 -1.07
N LYS A 191 2.91 22.82 -2.23
CA LYS A 191 1.56 22.67 -2.78
C LYS A 191 1.55 21.88 -4.09
N THR A 192 2.69 21.77 -4.74
CA THR A 192 2.82 21.09 -6.04
C THR A 192 3.83 19.96 -5.97
N LYS A 193 3.70 18.98 -6.86
CA LYS A 193 4.66 17.86 -7.01
C LYS A 193 6.10 18.39 -7.11
N ALA A 194 6.33 19.45 -7.88
CA ALA A 194 7.66 20.04 -8.06
C ALA A 194 8.22 20.65 -6.77
N GLU A 195 7.40 21.34 -5.99
CA GLU A 195 7.79 21.90 -4.68
C GLU A 195 8.09 20.80 -3.67
N TRP A 196 7.31 19.71 -3.65
CA TRP A 196 7.56 18.54 -2.81
C TRP A 196 8.89 17.86 -3.15
N ALA A 197 9.17 17.67 -4.46
CA ALA A 197 10.45 17.11 -4.92
C ALA A 197 11.63 18.03 -4.56
N ASP A 198 11.46 19.34 -4.66
CA ASP A 198 12.49 20.31 -4.31
C ASP A 198 12.76 20.33 -2.79
N LEU A 199 11.71 20.26 -1.95
CA LEU A 199 11.88 20.16 -0.49
C LEU A 199 12.62 18.88 -0.11
N MET A 200 12.27 17.73 -0.71
CA MET A 200 12.94 16.45 -0.44
C MET A 200 14.43 16.53 -0.79
N ARG A 201 14.75 17.13 -1.95
CA ARG A 201 16.11 17.40 -2.39
C ARG A 201 16.86 18.34 -1.44
N GLN A 202 16.24 19.46 -1.02
CA GLN A 202 16.83 20.43 -0.09
C GLN A 202 17.07 19.84 1.30
N ALA A 203 16.19 18.96 1.77
CA ALA A 203 16.37 18.24 3.01
C ALA A 203 17.55 17.23 2.96
N GLY A 204 18.08 16.95 1.76
CA GLY A 204 19.18 16.02 1.56
C GLY A 204 18.80 14.54 1.69
N VAL A 205 17.52 14.23 1.57
CA VAL A 205 17.05 12.85 1.62
C VAL A 205 17.54 12.10 0.39
N LYS A 206 18.24 10.98 0.58
CA LYS A 206 18.69 10.09 -0.50
C LYS A 206 17.63 9.06 -0.85
N GLY A 207 16.89 8.59 0.15
CA GLY A 207 15.84 7.62 -0.12
C GLY A 207 14.92 7.38 1.07
N ILE A 208 13.99 6.45 0.84
CA ILE A 208 12.89 6.11 1.73
C ILE A 208 12.77 4.59 1.76
N HIS A 209 12.83 4.00 2.96
CA HIS A 209 12.29 2.67 3.16
C HIS A 209 10.84 2.80 3.62
N ILE A 210 9.92 2.09 2.99
CA ILE A 210 8.66 1.74 3.63
C ILE A 210 9.04 0.65 4.63
N ALA A 211 9.28 1.06 5.87
CA ALA A 211 9.90 0.22 6.89
C ALA A 211 8.82 -0.31 7.83
N GLU A 212 8.55 -1.60 7.72
CA GLU A 212 7.48 -2.27 8.46
C GLU A 212 7.96 -3.47 9.23
N ARG A 213 7.42 -3.63 10.42
CA ARG A 213 7.57 -4.81 11.27
C ARG A 213 6.23 -5.19 11.88
N ASP A 214 5.64 -6.26 11.39
CA ASP A 214 4.50 -6.91 12.04
C ASP A 214 5.02 -7.90 13.10
N THR A 215 4.59 -7.72 14.34
CA THR A 215 4.93 -8.60 15.48
C THR A 215 3.70 -9.31 16.03
N GLN A 216 2.57 -9.24 15.35
CA GLN A 216 1.35 -9.94 15.74
C GLN A 216 1.59 -11.45 15.78
N ARG A 217 1.22 -12.10 16.86
CA ARG A 217 1.56 -13.48 17.16
C ARG A 217 0.32 -14.31 17.44
N SER A 218 0.18 -15.43 16.74
CA SER A 218 -0.86 -16.42 16.95
C SER A 218 -0.60 -17.29 18.21
N LYS A 219 -1.68 -17.82 18.80
CA LYS A 219 -1.62 -18.87 19.82
C LYS A 219 -1.08 -20.19 19.29
N THR A 220 -1.43 -20.49 18.04
CA THR A 220 -1.16 -21.78 17.41
C THR A 220 -0.02 -21.62 16.44
N PRO A 221 1.05 -22.44 16.56
CA PRO A 221 2.12 -22.43 15.56
C PRO A 221 1.59 -22.70 14.15
N LYS A 222 2.17 -22.04 13.15
CA LYS A 222 1.85 -22.27 11.74
C LYS A 222 1.88 -23.76 11.39
N PRO A 223 0.76 -24.33 10.87
CA PRO A 223 0.75 -25.72 10.43
C PRO A 223 1.56 -25.91 9.12
N PRO A 224 2.13 -27.10 8.84
CA PRO A 224 2.64 -27.44 7.52
C PRO A 224 1.55 -27.31 6.45
N GLU A 225 1.95 -27.01 5.20
CA GLU A 225 1.07 -26.90 4.03
C GLU A 225 0.00 -25.81 4.14
N VAL A 226 0.12 -24.89 5.12
CA VAL A 226 -0.77 -23.72 5.27
C VAL A 226 0.10 -22.48 5.16
N PHE A 227 -0.23 -21.56 4.24
CA PHE A 227 0.34 -20.22 4.25
C PHE A 227 -0.46 -19.36 5.24
N VAL A 228 0.21 -18.86 6.27
CA VAL A 228 -0.40 -18.03 7.32
C VAL A 228 0.10 -16.60 7.17
N ASN A 229 -0.80 -15.63 7.24
CA ASN A 229 -0.48 -14.20 7.19
C ASN A 229 -1.47 -13.38 8.03
N THR A 230 -1.22 -12.11 8.25
CA THR A 230 -2.11 -11.15 8.92
C THR A 230 -3.02 -10.38 7.96
N TRP A 231 -2.79 -10.50 6.66
CA TRP A 231 -3.62 -9.92 5.57
C TRP A 231 -3.74 -10.92 4.42
N SER A 232 -4.32 -10.51 3.29
CA SER A 232 -4.60 -11.41 2.14
C SER A 232 -3.39 -12.26 1.75
N VAL A 233 -3.52 -13.58 1.86
CA VAL A 233 -2.48 -14.52 1.42
C VAL A 233 -2.37 -14.50 -0.10
N GLU A 234 -3.50 -14.46 -0.81
CA GLU A 234 -3.53 -14.39 -2.27
C GLU A 234 -2.83 -13.11 -2.76
N GLY A 235 -3.14 -11.96 -2.16
CA GLY A 235 -2.45 -10.69 -2.45
C GLY A 235 -0.95 -10.78 -2.18
N PHE A 236 -0.55 -11.30 -1.02
CA PHE A 236 0.87 -11.43 -0.68
C PHE A 236 1.63 -12.35 -1.64
N LEU A 237 1.04 -13.46 -2.05
CA LEU A 237 1.65 -14.37 -3.03
C LEU A 237 1.75 -13.71 -4.41
N SER A 238 0.70 -13.01 -4.85
CA SER A 238 0.70 -12.31 -6.14
C SER A 238 1.80 -11.25 -6.21
N GLU A 239 1.94 -10.42 -5.17
CA GLU A 239 2.96 -9.37 -5.09
C GLU A 239 4.36 -9.97 -4.83
N GLY A 240 4.45 -10.90 -3.87
CA GLY A 240 5.70 -11.48 -3.43
C GLY A 240 6.41 -12.34 -4.47
N MET A 241 5.67 -12.97 -5.39
CA MET A 241 6.21 -13.78 -6.47
C MET A 241 6.57 -12.98 -7.72
N GLN A 242 6.20 -11.69 -7.79
CA GLN A 242 6.65 -10.78 -8.84
C GLN A 242 8.14 -10.45 -8.70
N PRO A 243 8.78 -9.92 -9.76
CA PRO A 243 10.11 -9.36 -9.65
C PRO A 243 10.18 -8.34 -8.53
N ALA A 244 11.23 -8.38 -7.71
CA ALA A 244 11.45 -7.31 -6.74
C ALA A 244 11.61 -5.99 -7.47
N GLU A 245 10.80 -4.98 -7.13
CA GLU A 245 10.85 -3.65 -7.74
C GLU A 245 11.13 -2.58 -6.71
N LEU A 246 11.80 -1.52 -7.14
CA LEU A 246 12.07 -0.36 -6.30
C LEU A 246 12.20 0.89 -7.15
N GLY A 247 11.80 2.03 -6.58
CA GLY A 247 12.13 3.34 -7.11
C GLY A 247 13.65 3.54 -7.08
N TRP A 248 14.23 3.99 -8.19
CA TRP A 248 15.68 4.07 -8.36
C TRP A 248 16.19 5.49 -8.27
N GLY A 249 16.94 5.78 -7.21
CA GLY A 249 17.45 7.10 -6.88
C GLY A 249 18.61 7.57 -7.76
N THR A 250 18.68 8.87 -7.98
CA THR A 250 19.77 9.49 -8.78
C THR A 250 21.13 9.47 -8.07
N HIS A 251 21.19 9.18 -6.78
CA HIS A 251 22.42 9.07 -5.99
C HIS A 251 23.06 7.68 -6.08
N GLU A 252 22.36 6.68 -6.60
CA GLU A 252 22.84 5.31 -6.68
C GLU A 252 23.97 5.20 -7.70
N LYS A 253 25.09 4.61 -7.28
CA LYS A 253 26.29 4.42 -8.09
C LYS A 253 26.36 3.03 -8.71
N TRP A 254 25.72 2.04 -8.10
CA TRP A 254 25.87 0.62 -8.42
C TRP A 254 24.52 -0.04 -8.62
N MET A 255 24.23 -0.45 -9.85
CA MET A 255 23.04 -1.27 -10.13
C MET A 255 23.37 -2.74 -9.83
N PRO A 256 22.48 -3.47 -9.14
CA PRO A 256 22.65 -4.93 -8.96
C PRO A 256 22.79 -5.66 -10.30
N SER A 257 23.61 -6.72 -10.35
CA SER A 257 23.90 -7.42 -11.60
C SER A 257 22.71 -8.10 -12.25
N ASN A 258 21.67 -8.41 -11.46
CA ASN A 258 20.39 -8.98 -11.92
C ASN A 258 19.27 -7.93 -12.05
N ALA A 259 19.60 -6.64 -11.98
CA ALA A 259 18.65 -5.54 -12.14
C ALA A 259 18.49 -5.12 -13.58
N HIS A 260 17.28 -4.68 -13.92
CA HIS A 260 16.92 -4.13 -15.23
C HIS A 260 16.10 -2.86 -15.06
N SER A 261 16.30 -1.92 -15.99
CA SER A 261 15.45 -0.73 -16.12
C SER A 261 14.27 -1.03 -17.04
N HIS A 262 13.16 -0.31 -16.83
CA HIS A 262 12.04 -0.32 -17.76
C HIS A 262 12.36 0.54 -18.99
N GLU A 263 11.99 0.08 -20.18
CA GLU A 263 12.27 0.77 -21.45
C GLU A 263 11.34 1.96 -21.70
N THR A 264 10.14 1.94 -21.11
CA THR A 264 9.07 2.92 -21.32
C THR A 264 8.44 3.34 -20.00
N GLY A 265 7.62 4.39 -20.04
CA GLY A 265 6.91 4.90 -18.87
C GLY A 265 7.66 5.98 -18.11
N CYS A 266 7.36 6.16 -16.82
CA CYS A 266 7.92 7.23 -15.99
C CYS A 266 9.43 7.06 -15.70
N GLY A 267 10.00 5.88 -15.90
CA GLY A 267 11.43 5.59 -15.69
C GLY A 267 11.89 5.76 -14.24
N ALA A 268 10.96 5.67 -13.27
CA ALA A 268 11.26 5.91 -11.87
C ALA A 268 11.79 4.67 -11.13
N ALA A 269 11.67 3.48 -11.72
CA ALA A 269 11.99 2.23 -11.04
C ALA A 269 12.90 1.31 -11.84
N ILE A 270 13.47 0.35 -11.11
CA ILE A 270 14.14 -0.85 -11.64
C ILE A 270 13.47 -2.09 -11.07
N TYR A 271 13.72 -3.25 -11.70
CA TYR A 271 13.29 -4.54 -11.19
C TYR A 271 14.46 -5.52 -11.16
N LEU A 272 14.44 -6.47 -10.19
CA LEU A 272 15.42 -7.53 -10.05
C LEU A 272 14.84 -8.84 -10.61
N MET A 273 15.66 -9.65 -11.29
CA MET A 273 15.24 -10.95 -11.83
C MET A 273 15.15 -12.02 -10.74
N GLN A 274 14.43 -11.70 -9.65
CA GLN A 274 14.12 -12.61 -8.56
C GLN A 274 12.85 -12.17 -7.83
N PRO A 275 12.10 -13.08 -7.17
CA PRO A 275 10.88 -12.74 -6.45
C PRO A 275 11.13 -11.76 -5.30
N GLY A 276 10.23 -10.79 -5.12
CA GLY A 276 10.32 -9.82 -4.03
C GLY A 276 10.33 -10.47 -2.64
N ALA A 277 9.47 -11.47 -2.42
CA ALA A 277 9.40 -12.21 -1.16
C ALA A 277 10.60 -13.17 -0.92
N ASN A 278 11.54 -13.27 -1.87
CA ASN A 278 12.84 -13.96 -1.70
C ASN A 278 14.01 -12.98 -1.78
N THR A 279 13.76 -11.69 -1.86
CA THR A 279 14.79 -10.64 -1.87
C THR A 279 14.80 -9.96 -0.50
N ARG A 280 15.94 -10.02 0.19
CA ARG A 280 16.07 -9.45 1.53
C ARG A 280 16.85 -8.15 1.52
N VAL A 281 16.41 -7.20 2.34
CA VAL A 281 17.02 -5.89 2.53
C VAL A 281 17.21 -5.59 4.01
N ARG A 282 18.20 -4.75 4.34
CA ARG A 282 18.43 -4.24 5.69
C ARG A 282 17.60 -2.99 5.89
N THR A 283 16.92 -2.92 7.03
CA THR A 283 16.12 -1.75 7.43
C THR A 283 16.16 -1.57 8.95
N TRP A 284 15.43 -0.58 9.42
CA TRP A 284 15.32 -0.24 10.84
C TRP A 284 13.89 0.20 11.17
N CYS A 285 13.38 -0.30 12.31
CA CYS A 285 12.12 0.13 12.90
C CYS A 285 12.33 0.45 14.39
N PRO A 286 11.54 1.37 14.99
CA PRO A 286 11.78 1.86 16.35
C PRO A 286 11.80 0.77 17.43
N THR A 287 10.84 -0.15 17.42
CA THR A 287 10.72 -1.14 18.52
C THR A 287 11.70 -2.31 18.42
N ARG A 288 12.17 -2.63 17.22
CA ARG A 288 13.06 -3.78 16.98
C ARG A 288 14.47 -3.40 16.55
N GLY A 289 14.69 -2.14 16.19
CA GLY A 289 15.98 -1.68 15.69
C GLY A 289 16.29 -2.20 14.29
N ALA A 290 17.57 -2.51 14.05
CA ALA A 290 18.04 -3.06 12.79
C ALA A 290 17.47 -4.46 12.53
N GLN A 291 16.97 -4.70 11.32
CA GLN A 291 16.38 -5.97 10.93
C GLN A 291 16.51 -6.24 9.44
N TYR A 292 16.24 -7.48 9.03
CA TYR A 292 15.98 -7.82 7.63
C TYR A 292 14.49 -7.63 7.33
N GLY A 293 14.20 -7.05 6.16
CA GLY A 293 12.88 -7.07 5.53
C GLY A 293 12.94 -7.78 4.20
N PHE A 294 11.78 -8.14 3.66
CA PHE A 294 11.63 -8.58 2.27
C PHE A 294 11.32 -7.37 1.38
N LEU A 295 11.95 -7.34 0.20
CA LEU A 295 11.68 -6.32 -0.81
C LEU A 295 10.51 -6.78 -1.68
N VAL A 296 9.33 -6.87 -1.10
CA VAL A 296 8.11 -7.20 -1.84
C VAL A 296 7.80 -6.05 -2.78
N THR A 297 7.37 -6.36 -4.01
CA THR A 297 7.00 -5.30 -4.94
C THR A 297 5.69 -4.64 -4.52
N HIS A 298 5.72 -3.31 -4.44
CA HIS A 298 4.57 -2.49 -4.06
C HIS A 298 4.52 -1.21 -4.87
N ASN A 299 3.31 -0.76 -5.21
CA ASN A 299 3.10 0.40 -6.07
C ASN A 299 3.73 1.70 -5.50
N GLU A 300 3.66 1.90 -4.19
CA GLU A 300 4.17 3.11 -3.54
C GLU A 300 5.69 3.25 -3.64
N SER A 301 6.43 2.14 -3.76
CA SER A 301 7.87 2.20 -4.01
C SER A 301 8.20 2.94 -5.30
N ILE A 302 7.30 2.83 -6.28
CA ILE A 302 7.43 3.46 -7.60
C ILE A 302 6.81 4.86 -7.58
N SER A 303 5.58 4.99 -7.05
CA SER A 303 4.82 6.24 -7.09
C SER A 303 5.45 7.33 -6.22
N ILE A 304 5.94 7.01 -5.01
CA ILE A 304 6.66 7.94 -4.14
C ILE A 304 7.96 8.40 -4.83
N SER A 305 8.74 7.47 -5.37
CA SER A 305 9.99 7.82 -6.08
C SER A 305 9.72 8.74 -7.27
N ASP A 306 8.69 8.44 -8.08
CA ASP A 306 8.25 9.28 -9.18
C ASP A 306 7.71 10.64 -8.70
N TYR A 307 6.88 10.65 -7.66
CA TYR A 307 6.29 11.87 -7.13
C TYR A 307 7.33 12.87 -6.64
N PHE A 308 8.37 12.41 -5.95
CA PHE A 308 9.45 13.25 -5.44
C PHE A 308 10.61 13.43 -6.44
N THR A 309 10.39 13.17 -7.73
CA THR A 309 11.41 13.43 -8.77
C THR A 309 11.40 14.89 -9.21
N ALA A 310 12.57 15.54 -9.11
CA ALA A 310 12.80 16.86 -9.71
C ALA A 310 13.42 16.73 -11.10
N TYR A 311 12.93 17.53 -12.03
CA TYR A 311 13.39 17.54 -13.43
C TYR A 311 14.02 18.89 -13.79
N ASP A 312 14.98 18.86 -14.71
CA ASP A 312 15.47 20.07 -15.35
C ASP A 312 14.55 20.51 -16.52
N ALA A 313 14.91 21.63 -17.16
CA ALA A 313 14.15 22.17 -18.28
C ALA A 313 14.13 21.25 -19.54
N SER A 314 15.02 20.26 -19.61
CA SER A 314 15.03 19.25 -20.69
C SER A 314 14.14 18.04 -20.39
N GLY A 315 13.56 17.96 -19.18
CA GLY A 315 12.78 16.82 -18.70
C GLY A 315 13.65 15.68 -18.14
N LYS A 316 14.94 15.90 -17.91
CA LYS A 316 15.84 14.93 -17.28
C LYS A 316 15.70 15.02 -15.76
N ALA A 317 15.56 13.86 -15.11
CA ALA A 317 15.58 13.79 -13.65
C ALA A 317 16.94 14.24 -13.09
N THR A 318 16.92 15.30 -12.28
CA THR A 318 18.11 15.84 -11.59
C THR A 318 18.20 15.35 -10.14
N TYR A 319 17.07 14.96 -9.59
CA TYR A 319 16.96 14.33 -8.27
C TYR A 319 15.80 13.34 -8.28
N ARG A 320 16.01 12.21 -7.65
CA ARG A 320 14.98 11.19 -7.34
C ARG A 320 15.45 10.41 -6.11
N PRO A 321 14.61 10.19 -5.12
CA PRO A 321 14.94 9.30 -4.00
C PRO A 321 14.86 7.83 -4.42
N THR A 322 15.74 6.98 -3.90
CA THR A 322 15.48 5.53 -3.90
C THR A 322 14.30 5.25 -2.96
N CYS A 323 13.35 4.42 -3.37
CA CYS A 323 12.23 4.05 -2.52
C CYS A 323 11.92 2.56 -2.67
N HIS A 324 11.78 1.86 -1.53
CA HIS A 324 11.43 0.45 -1.56
C HIS A 324 10.72 0.00 -0.29
N TYR A 325 9.94 -1.05 -0.42
CA TYR A 325 9.36 -1.75 0.72
C TYR A 325 10.45 -2.58 1.41
N ALA A 326 10.48 -2.54 2.72
CA ALA A 326 11.35 -3.32 3.57
C ALA A 326 10.49 -3.95 4.69
N TYR A 327 9.77 -4.98 4.32
CA TYR A 327 8.71 -5.59 5.10
C TYR A 327 9.20 -6.80 5.87
N HIS A 328 9.06 -6.77 7.17
CA HIS A 328 9.19 -7.97 8.00
C HIS A 328 7.78 -8.37 8.49
N PRO A 329 7.12 -9.33 7.83
CA PRO A 329 5.80 -9.78 8.21
C PRO A 329 5.81 -10.52 9.55
N ALA A 330 4.63 -10.85 10.06
CA ALA A 330 4.48 -11.70 11.23
C ALA A 330 5.28 -13.00 11.11
N ASP A 331 5.77 -13.52 12.23
CA ASP A 331 6.70 -14.67 12.23
C ASP A 331 6.09 -15.90 11.53
N ASP A 332 4.77 -16.12 11.63
CA ASP A 332 4.08 -17.21 10.92
C ASP A 332 4.11 -17.01 9.39
N ALA A 333 4.07 -15.77 8.92
CA ALA A 333 4.21 -15.48 7.49
C ALA A 333 5.67 -15.68 7.03
N VAL A 334 6.68 -15.31 7.84
CA VAL A 334 8.09 -15.63 7.56
C VAL A 334 8.30 -17.12 7.43
N LEU A 335 7.74 -17.93 8.34
CA LEU A 335 7.81 -19.39 8.26
C LEU A 335 7.08 -19.92 7.02
N SER A 336 5.98 -19.29 6.61
CA SER A 336 5.25 -19.65 5.40
C SER A 336 6.07 -19.37 4.13
N LEU A 337 6.81 -18.26 4.10
CA LEU A 337 7.76 -17.94 3.00
C LEU A 337 8.94 -18.94 2.98
N HIS A 338 9.49 -19.31 4.13
CA HIS A 338 10.56 -20.32 4.19
C HIS A 338 10.08 -21.67 3.65
N GLU A 339 8.84 -22.09 3.96
CA GLU A 339 8.26 -23.31 3.38
C GLU A 339 8.07 -23.17 1.87
N LEU A 340 7.50 -22.05 1.40
CA LEU A 340 7.29 -21.76 -0.02
C LEU A 340 8.58 -21.89 -0.82
N PHE A 341 9.63 -21.18 -0.41
CA PHE A 341 10.90 -21.17 -1.13
C PHE A 341 11.73 -22.43 -0.89
N GLY A 342 11.60 -23.09 0.26
CA GLY A 342 12.15 -24.42 0.50
C GLY A 342 11.56 -25.49 -0.42
N ARG A 343 10.36 -25.25 -0.96
CA ARG A 343 9.66 -26.08 -1.95
C ARG A 343 9.80 -25.55 -3.38
N ALA A 344 10.84 -24.78 -3.66
CA ALA A 344 11.11 -24.18 -4.96
C ALA A 344 9.95 -23.31 -5.52
N GLY A 345 9.24 -22.60 -4.65
CA GLY A 345 8.11 -21.72 -5.03
C GLY A 345 6.77 -22.46 -5.22
N LYS A 346 6.68 -23.74 -4.84
CA LYS A 346 5.42 -24.46 -4.85
C LYS A 346 4.54 -23.95 -3.69
N MET A 347 3.43 -23.31 -4.04
CA MET A 347 2.48 -22.73 -3.06
C MET A 347 1.90 -23.79 -2.12
N GLN A 348 1.61 -23.40 -0.90
CA GLN A 348 0.86 -24.18 0.07
C GLN A 348 -0.57 -24.41 -0.42
N GLU A 349 -1.16 -25.54 -0.04
CA GLU A 349 -2.50 -25.92 -0.48
C GLU A 349 -3.60 -25.11 0.21
N LYS A 350 -3.32 -24.61 1.42
CA LYS A 350 -4.28 -23.87 2.25
C LYS A 350 -3.73 -22.50 2.61
N HIS A 351 -4.64 -21.54 2.69
CA HIS A 351 -4.37 -20.17 3.09
C HIS A 351 -5.13 -19.85 4.38
N HIS A 352 -4.50 -19.12 5.30
CA HIS A 352 -5.11 -18.70 6.55
C HIS A 352 -4.70 -17.27 6.89
N ILE A 353 -5.70 -16.43 7.14
CA ILE A 353 -5.50 -15.06 7.61
C ILE A 353 -5.82 -15.02 9.09
N LEU A 354 -4.85 -14.65 9.92
CA LEU A 354 -5.03 -14.52 11.36
C LEU A 354 -6.03 -13.42 11.68
N ASP A 355 -7.11 -13.79 12.36
CA ASP A 355 -8.11 -12.83 12.82
C ASP A 355 -7.78 -12.26 14.22
N GLU A 356 -8.56 -11.27 14.65
CA GLU A 356 -8.37 -10.59 15.93
C GLU A 356 -8.53 -11.49 17.15
N ASN A 357 -9.15 -12.68 17.02
CA ASN A 357 -9.35 -13.62 18.13
C ASN A 357 -8.21 -14.63 18.25
N GLU A 358 -7.49 -14.88 17.16
CA GLU A 358 -6.37 -15.81 17.09
C GLU A 358 -5.06 -15.15 17.54
N ILE A 359 -4.90 -13.85 17.30
CA ILE A 359 -3.71 -13.09 17.68
C ILE A 359 -3.73 -12.84 19.19
N VAL A 360 -2.67 -13.16 19.90
CA VAL A 360 -2.56 -13.00 21.35
C VAL A 360 -1.99 -11.66 21.76
N ASP A 361 -1.02 -11.16 21.06
CA ASP A 361 -0.31 -9.90 21.27
C ASP A 361 0.41 -9.43 20.00
N GLY A 362 0.99 -8.28 20.06
CA GLY A 362 1.82 -7.71 19.00
C GLY A 362 1.29 -6.41 18.44
N ILE A 363 2.15 -5.76 17.68
CA ILE A 363 1.86 -4.51 16.98
C ILE A 363 2.18 -4.66 15.50
N ASP A 364 1.50 -3.90 14.68
CA ASP A 364 1.95 -3.60 13.33
C ASP A 364 2.60 -2.21 13.32
N GLU A 365 3.93 -2.20 13.18
CA GLU A 365 4.75 -1.00 13.16
C GLU A 365 5.08 -0.66 11.70
N LEU A 366 4.27 0.22 11.11
CA LEU A 366 4.38 0.63 9.71
C LEU A 366 4.71 2.10 9.59
N GLY A 367 5.78 2.42 8.90
CA GLY A 367 6.21 3.80 8.69
C GLY A 367 7.16 3.98 7.52
N VAL A 368 7.65 5.20 7.38
CA VAL A 368 8.65 5.58 6.38
C VAL A 368 9.95 5.96 7.08
N LEU A 369 11.06 5.40 6.63
CA LEU A 369 12.41 5.76 7.08
C LEU A 369 13.05 6.64 6.01
N LEU A 370 13.04 7.96 6.19
CA LEU A 370 13.77 8.91 5.35
C LEU A 370 15.25 8.88 5.74
N TYR A 371 16.15 8.70 4.80
CA TYR A 371 17.57 8.52 5.09
C TYR A 371 18.51 9.35 4.21
N GLY A 372 19.76 9.51 4.67
CA GLY A 372 20.84 10.17 3.94
C GLY A 372 20.95 11.68 4.16
N HIS A 373 20.04 12.26 4.94
CA HIS A 373 20.00 13.67 5.30
C HIS A 373 20.95 14.02 6.45
N GLY A 374 21.08 15.31 6.77
CA GLY A 374 22.03 15.81 7.77
C GLY A 374 21.86 15.29 9.21
N LYS A 375 20.75 14.61 9.52
CA LYS A 375 20.49 13.92 10.79
C LYS A 375 20.48 12.39 10.63
N ASN A 376 21.11 11.85 9.63
CA ASN A 376 21.25 10.45 9.25
C ASN A 376 19.94 9.79 8.77
N ALA A 377 19.07 9.36 9.66
CA ALA A 377 17.80 8.75 9.28
C ALA A 377 16.67 9.09 10.26
N TYR A 378 15.46 9.22 9.74
CA TYR A 378 14.24 9.56 10.47
C TYR A 378 13.09 8.65 10.07
N TRP A 379 12.63 7.82 11.01
CA TRP A 379 11.44 7.00 10.84
C TRP A 379 10.21 7.75 11.38
N PHE A 380 9.09 7.71 10.65
CA PHE A 380 7.81 8.26 11.07
C PHE A 380 6.69 7.31 10.66
N GLY A 381 5.82 6.94 11.61
CA GLY A 381 4.75 5.99 11.32
C GLY A 381 3.88 5.62 12.51
N SER A 382 3.03 4.62 12.29
CA SER A 382 2.06 4.03 13.20
C SER A 382 2.67 2.86 13.96
N GLN A 383 2.25 2.69 15.21
CA GLN A 383 2.60 1.58 16.10
C GLN A 383 1.32 1.01 16.72
N LEU A 384 0.44 0.47 15.87
CA LEU A 384 -0.89 0.00 16.29
C LEU A 384 -0.82 -1.41 16.87
N SER A 385 -1.31 -1.59 18.09
CA SER A 385 -1.41 -2.90 18.74
C SER A 385 -2.71 -3.63 18.43
N ILE A 386 -2.70 -4.96 18.58
CA ILE A 386 -3.91 -5.77 18.45
C ILE A 386 -4.93 -5.45 19.55
N GLU A 387 -4.48 -5.08 20.75
CA GLU A 387 -5.34 -4.67 21.86
C GLU A 387 -6.10 -3.40 21.53
N GLU A 388 -5.39 -2.35 21.06
CA GLU A 388 -6.02 -1.11 20.61
C GLU A 388 -6.97 -1.35 19.43
N THR A 389 -6.58 -2.23 18.51
CA THR A 389 -7.44 -2.59 17.36
C THR A 389 -8.78 -3.16 17.79
N ARG A 390 -8.78 -4.10 18.76
CA ARG A 390 -10.03 -4.69 19.29
C ARG A 390 -10.96 -3.66 19.91
N ASP A 391 -10.39 -2.67 20.59
CA ASP A 391 -11.15 -1.57 21.19
C ASP A 391 -11.70 -0.59 20.15
N LEU A 392 -10.98 -0.40 19.06
CA LEU A 392 -11.31 0.60 18.02
C LEU A 392 -12.33 0.09 17.01
N ALA A 393 -12.15 -1.13 16.50
CA ALA A 393 -12.99 -1.64 15.42
C ALA A 393 -13.02 -3.18 15.36
N PRO A 394 -14.21 -3.80 15.11
CA PRO A 394 -14.35 -5.23 14.99
C PRO A 394 -13.89 -5.79 13.65
N TYR A 395 -13.72 -7.10 13.58
CA TYR A 395 -13.50 -7.93 12.38
C TYR A 395 -12.14 -7.73 11.70
N GLN A 396 -11.14 -7.23 12.43
CA GLN A 396 -9.82 -6.96 11.86
C GLN A 396 -8.71 -6.97 12.91
N ASN A 397 -7.52 -7.25 12.46
CA ASN A 397 -6.29 -7.12 13.24
C ASN A 397 -5.63 -5.74 13.01
N ALA A 398 -4.43 -5.51 13.58
CA ALA A 398 -3.76 -4.22 13.49
C ALA A 398 -3.43 -3.82 12.04
N THR A 399 -2.89 -4.74 11.24
CA THR A 399 -2.61 -4.53 9.81
C THR A 399 -3.90 -4.18 9.05
N GLY A 400 -4.97 -4.92 9.30
CA GLY A 400 -6.27 -4.67 8.67
C GLY A 400 -6.84 -3.29 9.00
N LEU A 401 -6.72 -2.83 10.25
CA LEU A 401 -7.25 -1.51 10.66
C LEU A 401 -6.46 -0.35 10.04
N GLN A 402 -5.15 -0.47 9.89
CA GLN A 402 -4.36 0.52 9.15
C GLN A 402 -4.86 0.65 7.71
N VAL A 403 -5.09 -0.48 7.01
CA VAL A 403 -5.63 -0.47 5.64
C VAL A 403 -7.03 0.14 5.59
N THR A 404 -7.95 -0.32 6.44
CA THR A 404 -9.36 0.12 6.38
C THR A 404 -9.55 1.57 6.78
N SER A 405 -8.70 2.11 7.66
CA SER A 405 -8.68 3.54 7.99
C SER A 405 -8.29 4.39 6.78
N ALA A 406 -7.36 3.92 5.97
CA ALA A 406 -6.97 4.60 4.74
C ALA A 406 -8.05 4.52 3.66
N VAL A 407 -8.73 3.38 3.53
CA VAL A 407 -9.91 3.24 2.66
C VAL A 407 -10.98 4.24 3.06
N LEU A 408 -11.29 4.36 4.36
CA LEU A 408 -12.23 5.37 4.86
C LEU A 408 -11.78 6.79 4.48
N GLY A 409 -10.51 7.12 4.74
CA GLY A 409 -9.93 8.42 4.37
C GLY A 409 -10.08 8.72 2.89
N GLY A 410 -9.72 7.77 2.03
CA GLY A 410 -9.84 7.89 0.57
C GLY A 410 -11.30 8.01 0.11
N MET A 411 -12.23 7.27 0.73
CA MET A 411 -13.68 7.43 0.45
C MET A 411 -14.18 8.83 0.79
N VAL A 412 -13.83 9.35 1.96
CA VAL A 412 -14.22 10.71 2.37
C VAL A 412 -13.64 11.74 1.41
N TRP A 413 -12.36 11.62 1.09
CA TRP A 413 -11.69 12.53 0.16
C TRP A 413 -12.34 12.53 -1.23
N ALA A 414 -12.67 11.35 -1.77
CA ALA A 414 -13.36 11.23 -3.06
C ALA A 414 -14.76 11.87 -3.05
N LEU A 415 -15.48 11.79 -1.92
CA LEU A 415 -16.78 12.46 -1.74
C LEU A 415 -16.63 13.99 -1.65
N GLU A 416 -15.57 14.49 -1.05
CA GLU A 416 -15.23 15.92 -0.97
C GLU A 416 -14.71 16.46 -2.32
N HIS A 417 -14.09 15.60 -3.15
CA HIS A 417 -13.44 15.93 -4.44
C HIS A 417 -13.96 15.04 -5.58
N PRO A 418 -15.24 15.13 -5.96
CA PRO A 418 -15.88 14.12 -6.82
C PRO A 418 -15.49 14.18 -8.31
N LYS A 419 -14.61 15.12 -8.72
CA LYS A 419 -14.31 15.42 -10.14
C LYS A 419 -12.81 15.56 -10.45
N GLU A 420 -11.95 14.85 -9.73
CA GLU A 420 -10.49 14.92 -9.89
C GLU A 420 -9.94 13.90 -10.90
N GLY A 421 -10.80 13.03 -11.47
CA GLY A 421 -10.33 11.93 -12.34
C GLY A 421 -9.60 10.86 -11.54
N ILE A 422 -8.61 10.18 -12.16
CA ILE A 422 -7.79 9.19 -11.45
C ILE A 422 -6.72 9.92 -10.63
N VAL A 423 -6.63 9.60 -9.34
CA VAL A 423 -5.63 10.15 -8.42
C VAL A 423 -4.89 9.04 -7.68
N GLU A 424 -3.59 9.20 -7.50
CA GLU A 424 -2.76 8.38 -6.62
C GLU A 424 -2.71 9.01 -5.22
N ALA A 425 -2.44 8.22 -4.18
CA ALA A 425 -2.36 8.70 -2.81
C ALA A 425 -1.35 9.87 -2.62
N ASP A 426 -0.25 9.84 -3.36
CA ASP A 426 0.76 10.90 -3.34
C ASP A 426 0.23 12.29 -3.71
N GLU A 427 -0.88 12.36 -4.45
CA GLU A 427 -1.47 13.61 -4.94
C GLU A 427 -2.51 14.21 -3.99
N MET A 428 -2.98 13.40 -3.02
CA MET A 428 -4.07 13.78 -2.11
C MET A 428 -3.59 14.71 -0.99
N ASP A 429 -4.52 15.41 -0.35
CA ASP A 429 -4.26 16.22 0.83
C ASP A 429 -3.96 15.34 2.05
N PHE A 430 -2.68 15.18 2.37
CA PHE A 430 -2.23 14.30 3.45
C PHE A 430 -2.70 14.76 4.84
N HIS A 431 -2.90 16.05 5.08
CA HIS A 431 -3.43 16.54 6.35
C HIS A 431 -4.86 16.03 6.57
N ARG A 432 -5.71 16.15 5.52
CA ARG A 432 -7.09 15.66 5.60
C ARG A 432 -7.15 14.14 5.78
N LEU A 433 -6.32 13.42 5.05
CA LEU A 433 -6.26 11.97 5.15
C LEU A 433 -5.77 11.51 6.54
N LEU A 434 -4.72 12.13 7.07
CA LEU A 434 -4.22 11.82 8.41
C LEU A 434 -5.22 12.22 9.51
N GLU A 435 -5.93 13.34 9.39
CA GLU A 435 -7.00 13.72 10.33
C GLU A 435 -8.03 12.59 10.51
N ILE A 436 -8.42 11.95 9.40
CA ILE A 436 -9.41 10.87 9.40
C ILE A 436 -8.82 9.56 9.95
N GLN A 437 -7.56 9.27 9.64
CA GLN A 437 -6.92 7.99 9.95
C GLN A 437 -6.32 7.94 11.36
N LEU A 438 -5.76 9.04 11.87
CA LEU A 438 -5.03 9.07 13.15
C LEU A 438 -5.79 8.43 14.33
N PRO A 439 -7.12 8.54 14.47
CA PRO A 439 -7.85 7.85 15.53
C PRO A 439 -7.76 6.32 15.50
N TYR A 440 -7.31 5.74 14.38
CA TYR A 440 -7.24 4.29 14.13
C TYR A 440 -5.81 3.74 14.03
N LEU A 441 -4.80 4.58 14.23
CA LEU A 441 -3.40 4.22 13.95
C LEU A 441 -2.57 3.97 15.21
N GLY A 442 -3.19 3.97 16.40
CA GLY A 442 -2.45 3.92 17.65
C GLY A 442 -1.45 5.09 17.77
N PRO A 443 -0.33 4.92 18.44
CA PRO A 443 0.71 5.95 18.50
C PRO A 443 1.33 6.21 17.12
N VAL A 444 1.21 7.44 16.61
CA VAL A 444 1.93 7.90 15.40
C VAL A 444 3.02 8.87 15.82
N LYS A 445 4.29 8.47 15.60
CA LYS A 445 5.46 9.20 16.13
C LYS A 445 6.64 9.16 15.17
N GLY A 446 7.56 10.11 15.35
CA GLY A 446 8.84 10.16 14.66
C GLY A 446 10.01 9.78 15.56
N TYR A 447 10.99 9.07 14.99
CA TYR A 447 12.19 8.62 15.68
C TYR A 447 13.43 8.83 14.82
N TYR A 448 14.43 9.53 15.34
CA TYR A 448 15.76 9.59 14.72
C TYR A 448 16.57 8.35 15.09
N THR A 449 17.47 7.96 14.19
CA THR A 449 18.41 6.86 14.43
C THR A 449 19.75 7.14 13.77
N ASP A 450 20.82 6.73 14.43
CA ASP A 450 22.19 6.74 13.88
C ASP A 450 22.52 5.45 13.11
N TRP A 451 21.57 4.52 13.03
CA TRP A 451 21.73 3.30 12.26
C TRP A 451 21.93 3.61 10.77
N THR A 452 22.79 2.84 10.14
CA THR A 452 22.98 2.76 8.70
C THR A 452 23.08 1.30 8.25
N PRO A 453 22.91 0.98 6.96
CA PRO A 453 23.14 -0.36 6.44
C PRO A 453 24.55 -0.90 6.70
N LEU A 454 25.54 -0.04 7.02
CA LEU A 454 26.89 -0.40 7.38
C LEU A 454 27.13 -0.59 8.88
N SER A 455 26.14 -0.32 9.73
CA SER A 455 26.27 -0.46 11.18
C SER A 455 26.68 -1.90 11.54
N GLY A 456 27.83 -2.06 12.19
CA GLY A 456 28.40 -3.35 12.55
C GLY A 456 29.07 -4.12 11.40
N ARG A 457 29.31 -3.48 10.24
CA ARG A 457 29.94 -4.10 9.06
C ARG A 457 31.29 -3.47 8.70
N PRO A 458 32.23 -4.25 8.06
CA PRO A 458 32.09 -5.69 7.83
C PRO A 458 32.12 -6.49 9.12
N GLY A 459 31.46 -7.66 9.14
CA GLY A 459 31.53 -8.61 10.25
C GLY A 459 32.79 -9.50 10.19
N LEU A 460 32.63 -10.78 10.55
CA LEU A 460 33.74 -11.77 10.52
C LEU A 460 34.20 -12.11 9.09
N PHE A 461 33.33 -11.93 8.11
CA PHE A 461 33.63 -12.28 6.71
C PHE A 461 33.67 -11.01 5.86
N PRO A 462 34.51 -10.98 4.81
CA PRO A 462 34.51 -9.89 3.85
C PRO A 462 33.14 -9.76 3.15
N GLU A 463 32.71 -8.52 2.96
CA GLU A 463 31.49 -8.19 2.22
C GLU A 463 31.82 -7.16 1.13
N ASP A 464 31.14 -7.28 -0.03
CA ASP A 464 31.23 -6.30 -1.11
C ASP A 464 30.32 -5.10 -0.80
N ILE A 465 30.84 -4.12 -0.06
CA ILE A 465 30.14 -2.94 0.43
C ILE A 465 30.79 -1.65 -0.09
N ASP A 466 29.97 -0.59 -0.23
CA ASP A 466 30.47 0.78 -0.46
C ASP A 466 30.64 1.50 0.89
N THR A 467 31.88 1.62 1.35
CA THR A 467 32.19 2.33 2.59
C THR A 467 32.19 3.87 2.45
N THR A 468 32.11 4.37 1.22
CA THR A 468 32.13 5.83 0.95
C THR A 468 30.76 6.47 1.10
N ASP A 469 29.69 5.67 0.95
CA ASP A 469 28.31 6.12 1.12
C ASP A 469 27.47 4.98 1.70
N PRO A 470 27.11 5.05 3.00
CA PRO A 470 26.36 3.96 3.64
C PRO A 470 24.99 3.72 3.02
N TRP A 471 24.40 4.73 2.38
CA TRP A 471 23.04 4.71 1.88
C TRP A 471 22.91 4.33 0.40
N GLN A 472 23.91 3.65 -0.16
CA GLN A 472 23.79 3.01 -1.46
C GLN A 472 22.96 1.73 -1.33
N PHE A 473 22.07 1.44 -2.28
CA PHE A 473 21.26 0.23 -2.28
C PHE A 473 22.10 -1.06 -2.22
N LYS A 474 23.32 -1.02 -2.76
CA LYS A 474 24.32 -2.10 -2.61
C LYS A 474 24.55 -2.51 -1.15
N ASN A 475 24.53 -1.55 -0.21
CA ASN A 475 24.71 -1.80 1.21
C ASN A 475 23.42 -2.28 1.90
N VAL A 476 22.28 -1.95 1.32
CA VAL A 476 20.94 -2.32 1.80
C VAL A 476 20.59 -3.76 1.41
N LEU A 477 20.88 -4.14 0.17
CA LEU A 477 20.61 -5.49 -0.35
C LEU A 477 21.40 -6.55 0.45
N VAL A 478 20.72 -7.64 0.79
CA VAL A 478 21.35 -8.81 1.43
C VAL A 478 21.75 -9.80 0.34
N ALA A 479 23.02 -10.14 0.28
CA ALA A 479 23.56 -11.10 -0.67
C ALA A 479 23.06 -12.53 -0.38
#